data_de1ec7b9653909f29cd58c3cd23f66d4
#
_entry.id   de1ec7b9653909f29cd58c3cd23f66d4
#
_cell.length_a   1.000
_cell.length_b   1.000
_cell.length_c   1.000
_cell.angle_alpha   90.00
_cell.angle_beta   90.00
_cell.angle_gamma   90.00
#
_symmetry.space_group_name_H-M   'P 1'
#
loop_
_entity.id
_entity.type
_entity.pdbx_description
1 polymer ?
#
loop_
_entity_poly.entity_id
_entity_poly.type
_entity_poly.pdbx_seq_one_letter_code
_entity_poly.pdbx_strand_id
1 'polypeptide(L)'
;ILSGLFFYLYFMKYARLTKEQLEELHPEFITFLATQSIDKKEWDEIKQNKPHIAEQEIDIFSDMIWEKALTNVTHIDHFSKNYIFLFKCMQNAVFSFVIKTNNPQIDFVSVDGIHWLSENLFSDDVEITRGKKDLSENRNESLFEIIKQGGIISKGELFTKLDSLINQ
;
A
#
# COMPACT_ATOMS: atom_id res chain seq x y z
N ILE A 1 5.32 -25.90 -38.64
CA ILE A 1 5.11 -24.52 -38.24
C ILE A 1 4.98 -24.51 -36.73
N LEU A 2 6.10 -24.25 -36.07
CA LEU A 2 6.23 -24.17 -34.61
C LEU A 2 5.76 -22.78 -34.18
N SER A 3 4.51 -22.63 -33.72
CA SER A 3 4.14 -21.51 -32.89
C SER A 3 4.68 -21.79 -31.51
N GLY A 4 5.83 -21.20 -31.21
CA GLY A 4 6.43 -21.27 -29.90
C GLY A 4 5.53 -20.60 -28.88
N LEU A 5 4.88 -21.41 -28.06
CA LEU A 5 4.28 -20.98 -26.81
C LEU A 5 5.42 -20.58 -25.90
N PHE A 6 5.83 -19.31 -25.94
CA PHE A 6 6.59 -18.74 -24.86
C PHE A 6 5.65 -18.66 -23.66
N PHE A 7 5.72 -19.65 -22.79
CA PHE A 7 5.24 -19.53 -21.43
C PHE A 7 6.09 -18.47 -20.73
N TYR A 8 5.67 -17.21 -20.84
CA TYR A 8 6.14 -16.21 -19.90
C TYR A 8 5.60 -16.62 -18.53
N LEU A 9 6.43 -17.15 -17.68
CA LEU A 9 6.17 -17.25 -16.25
C LEU A 9 5.98 -15.82 -15.76
N TYR A 10 4.72 -15.43 -15.53
CA TYR A 10 4.43 -14.15 -14.92
C TYR A 10 4.83 -14.22 -13.44
N PHE A 11 5.73 -13.36 -13.03
CA PHE A 11 6.08 -13.19 -11.62
C PHE A 11 5.31 -11.98 -11.08
N MET A 12 4.45 -12.23 -10.10
CA MET A 12 3.67 -11.20 -9.44
C MET A 12 4.60 -10.18 -8.78
N LYS A 13 4.33 -8.90 -9.05
CA LYS A 13 5.15 -7.78 -8.56
C LYS A 13 4.78 -7.39 -7.13
N TYR A 14 3.50 -7.48 -6.79
CA TYR A 14 2.97 -7.06 -5.48
C TYR A 14 2.38 -8.25 -4.72
N ALA A 15 1.06 -8.28 -4.56
CA ALA A 15 0.34 -9.35 -3.88
C ALA A 15 -1.02 -9.58 -4.54
N ARG A 16 -1.46 -10.83 -4.57
CA ARG A 16 -2.81 -11.16 -5.02
C ARG A 16 -3.82 -10.47 -4.12
N LEU A 17 -4.84 -9.86 -4.72
CA LEU A 17 -5.98 -9.33 -4.02
C LEU A 17 -6.71 -10.46 -3.27
N THR A 18 -7.28 -10.15 -2.10
CA THR A 18 -8.10 -11.09 -1.37
C THR A 18 -9.38 -11.42 -2.15
N LYS A 19 -10.06 -12.49 -1.76
CA LYS A 19 -11.33 -12.87 -2.40
C LYS A 19 -12.35 -11.73 -2.28
N GLU A 20 -12.44 -11.10 -1.11
CA GLU A 20 -13.34 -9.98 -0.85
C GLU A 20 -13.02 -8.78 -1.74
N GLN A 21 -11.73 -8.44 -1.89
CA GLN A 21 -11.29 -7.37 -2.78
C GLN A 21 -11.60 -7.67 -4.25
N LEU A 22 -11.42 -8.91 -4.69
CA LEU A 22 -11.77 -9.35 -6.06
C LEU A 22 -13.28 -9.29 -6.30
N GLU A 23 -14.09 -9.63 -5.30
CA GLU A 23 -15.55 -9.52 -5.38
C GLU A 23 -15.99 -8.06 -5.48
N GLU A 24 -15.40 -7.16 -4.69
CA GLU A 24 -15.67 -5.71 -4.76
C GLU A 24 -15.26 -5.10 -6.11
N LEU A 25 -14.16 -5.58 -6.70
CA LEU A 25 -13.62 -5.12 -7.99
C LEU A 25 -14.08 -5.96 -9.18
N HIS A 26 -15.19 -6.71 -9.02
CA HIS A 26 -15.70 -7.59 -10.08
C HIS A 26 -16.00 -6.85 -11.41
N PRO A 27 -16.62 -5.65 -11.43
CA PRO A 27 -16.82 -4.90 -12.66
C PRO A 27 -15.52 -4.54 -13.37
N GLU A 28 -14.49 -4.14 -12.61
CA GLU A 28 -13.17 -3.82 -13.14
C GLU A 28 -12.48 -5.05 -13.70
N PHE A 29 -12.64 -6.20 -13.03
CA PHE A 29 -12.09 -7.47 -13.51
C PHE A 29 -12.73 -7.91 -14.82
N ILE A 30 -14.05 -7.77 -14.97
CA ILE A 30 -14.74 -8.03 -16.24
C ILE A 30 -14.20 -7.12 -17.34
N THR A 31 -14.02 -5.84 -17.05
CA THR A 31 -13.45 -4.88 -18.00
C THR A 31 -12.03 -5.27 -18.40
N PHE A 32 -11.21 -5.68 -17.44
CA PHE A 32 -9.86 -6.18 -17.68
C PHE A 32 -9.86 -7.39 -18.61
N LEU A 33 -10.70 -8.41 -18.37
CA LEU A 33 -10.82 -9.58 -19.23
C LEU A 33 -11.29 -9.19 -20.65
N ALA A 34 -12.22 -8.26 -20.75
CA ALA A 34 -12.71 -7.77 -22.04
C ALA A 34 -11.61 -7.09 -22.88
N THR A 35 -10.64 -6.40 -22.26
CA THR A 35 -9.48 -5.83 -22.98
C THR A 35 -8.61 -6.90 -23.64
N GLN A 36 -8.68 -8.13 -23.15
CA GLN A 36 -7.98 -9.31 -23.68
C GLN A 36 -8.87 -10.16 -24.59
N SER A 37 -10.06 -9.67 -24.92
CA SER A 37 -11.07 -10.38 -25.73
C SER A 37 -11.59 -11.65 -25.05
N ILE A 38 -11.54 -11.73 -23.74
CA ILE A 38 -12.06 -12.85 -22.94
C ILE A 38 -13.48 -12.50 -22.49
N ASP A 39 -14.48 -13.18 -23.03
CA ASP A 39 -15.86 -13.06 -22.59
C ASP A 39 -16.17 -14.01 -21.42
N LYS A 40 -17.40 -13.93 -20.90
CA LYS A 40 -17.81 -14.78 -19.77
C LYS A 40 -17.70 -16.27 -20.08
N LYS A 41 -18.08 -16.69 -21.29
CA LYS A 41 -18.05 -18.11 -21.68
C LYS A 41 -16.60 -18.60 -21.74
N GLU A 42 -15.74 -17.82 -22.38
CA GLU A 42 -14.32 -18.13 -22.49
C GLU A 42 -13.64 -18.14 -21.11
N TRP A 43 -13.99 -17.19 -20.23
CA TRP A 43 -13.49 -17.19 -18.86
C TRP A 43 -13.90 -18.43 -18.08
N ASP A 44 -15.16 -18.89 -18.21
CA ASP A 44 -15.63 -20.12 -17.57
C ASP A 44 -14.91 -21.36 -18.13
N GLU A 45 -14.63 -21.40 -19.42
CA GLU A 45 -13.82 -22.46 -20.05
C GLU A 45 -12.37 -22.45 -19.55
N ILE A 46 -11.76 -21.27 -19.41
CA ILE A 46 -10.40 -21.12 -18.88
C ILE A 46 -10.32 -21.64 -17.45
N LYS A 47 -11.28 -21.26 -16.58
CA LYS A 47 -11.31 -21.74 -15.20
C LYS A 47 -11.41 -23.25 -15.08
N GLN A 48 -12.18 -23.90 -15.97
CA GLN A 48 -12.38 -25.34 -15.96
C GLN A 48 -11.22 -26.13 -16.57
N ASN A 49 -10.70 -25.66 -17.69
CA ASN A 49 -9.77 -26.43 -18.51
C ASN A 49 -8.30 -26.00 -18.36
N LYS A 50 -8.07 -24.75 -17.91
CA LYS A 50 -6.75 -24.16 -17.79
C LYS A 50 -6.63 -23.32 -16.50
N PRO A 51 -6.83 -23.94 -15.32
CA PRO A 51 -6.90 -23.20 -14.05
C PRO A 51 -5.62 -22.36 -13.78
N HIS A 52 -4.45 -22.79 -14.24
CA HIS A 52 -3.22 -22.03 -14.12
C HIS A 52 -3.24 -20.70 -14.90
N ILE A 53 -3.95 -20.66 -16.04
CA ILE A 53 -4.16 -19.41 -16.80
C ILE A 53 -5.13 -18.51 -16.04
N ALA A 54 -6.21 -19.06 -15.46
CA ALA A 54 -7.12 -18.27 -14.64
C ALA A 54 -6.42 -17.63 -13.43
N GLU A 55 -5.55 -18.37 -12.74
CA GLU A 55 -4.74 -17.85 -11.65
C GLU A 55 -3.79 -16.75 -12.12
N GLN A 56 -3.15 -16.92 -13.26
CA GLN A 56 -2.26 -15.91 -13.85
C GLN A 56 -2.99 -14.62 -14.21
N GLU A 57 -4.19 -14.69 -14.78
CA GLU A 57 -5.00 -13.50 -15.08
C GLU A 57 -5.40 -12.74 -13.81
N ILE A 58 -5.72 -13.46 -12.73
CA ILE A 58 -5.99 -12.86 -11.42
C ILE A 58 -4.74 -12.15 -10.85
N ASP A 59 -3.56 -12.74 -11.02
CA ASP A 59 -2.30 -12.15 -10.57
C ASP A 59 -1.96 -10.89 -11.35
N ILE A 60 -2.12 -10.92 -12.68
CA ILE A 60 -1.91 -9.74 -13.55
C ILE A 60 -2.88 -8.61 -13.17
N PHE A 61 -4.16 -8.94 -12.98
CA PHE A 61 -5.16 -7.98 -12.55
C PHE A 61 -4.81 -7.39 -11.17
N SER A 62 -4.40 -8.22 -10.23
CA SER A 62 -4.01 -7.78 -8.89
C SER A 62 -2.85 -6.78 -8.93
N ASP A 63 -1.82 -7.08 -9.71
CA ASP A 63 -0.68 -6.17 -9.88
C ASP A 63 -1.09 -4.85 -10.57
N MET A 64 -2.00 -4.89 -11.53
CA MET A 64 -2.54 -3.69 -12.17
C MET A 64 -3.30 -2.80 -11.17
N ILE A 65 -4.11 -3.38 -10.30
CA ILE A 65 -4.84 -2.65 -9.25
C ILE A 65 -3.87 -2.02 -8.25
N TRP A 66 -2.88 -2.78 -7.79
CA TRP A 66 -1.85 -2.26 -6.89
C TRP A 66 -1.05 -1.12 -7.52
N GLU A 67 -0.60 -1.29 -8.75
CA GLU A 67 0.15 -0.25 -9.48
C GLU A 67 -0.65 1.05 -9.56
N LYS A 68 -1.93 0.97 -9.92
CA LYS A 68 -2.84 2.12 -9.99
C LYS A 68 -3.03 2.77 -8.61
N ALA A 69 -3.25 1.99 -7.57
CA ALA A 69 -3.44 2.49 -6.21
C ALA A 69 -2.17 3.20 -5.72
N LEU A 70 -1.01 2.55 -5.83
CA LEU A 70 0.27 3.08 -5.35
C LEU A 70 0.71 4.35 -6.09
N THR A 71 0.40 4.45 -7.38
CA THR A 71 0.68 5.66 -8.18
C THR A 71 -0.01 6.89 -7.60
N ASN A 72 -1.19 6.73 -7.01
CA ASN A 72 -1.98 7.81 -6.43
C ASN A 72 -1.73 8.05 -4.94
N VAL A 73 -0.91 7.22 -4.30
CA VAL A 73 -0.60 7.38 -2.86
C VAL A 73 0.20 8.66 -2.63
N THR A 74 -0.30 9.50 -1.75
CA THR A 74 0.39 10.72 -1.29
C THR A 74 0.90 10.60 0.13
N HIS A 75 0.24 9.84 0.99
CA HIS A 75 0.63 9.64 2.38
C HIS A 75 0.36 8.21 2.83
N ILE A 76 1.18 7.76 3.78
CA ILE A 76 1.02 6.47 4.48
C ILE A 76 1.27 6.74 5.96
N ASP A 77 0.39 6.22 6.82
CA ASP A 77 0.52 6.28 8.27
C ASP A 77 0.69 4.87 8.81
N HIS A 78 1.57 4.68 9.78
CA HIS A 78 1.75 3.40 10.45
C HIS A 78 1.82 3.60 11.97
N PHE A 79 0.92 2.95 12.68
CA PHE A 79 0.81 3.00 14.14
C PHE A 79 1.28 1.70 14.74
N SER A 80 2.17 1.80 15.72
CA SER A 80 2.53 0.70 16.60
C SER A 80 2.49 1.16 18.04
N LYS A 81 2.67 0.26 18.99
CA LYS A 81 2.51 0.60 20.41
C LYS A 81 3.30 1.86 20.81
N ASN A 82 4.58 1.93 20.46
CA ASN A 82 5.48 2.99 20.92
C ASN A 82 5.92 3.94 19.81
N TYR A 83 5.47 3.72 18.57
CA TYR A 83 5.88 4.50 17.40
C TYR A 83 4.69 4.86 16.53
N ILE A 84 4.74 6.07 15.98
CA ILE A 84 3.94 6.47 14.83
C ILE A 84 4.88 6.88 13.72
N PHE A 85 4.69 6.31 12.55
CA PHE A 85 5.41 6.68 11.33
C PHE A 85 4.43 7.39 10.40
N LEU A 86 4.74 8.60 10.02
CA LEU A 86 3.96 9.40 9.08
C LEU A 86 4.81 9.65 7.84
N PHE A 87 4.34 9.20 6.69
CA PHE A 87 5.06 9.32 5.43
C PHE A 87 4.34 10.25 4.46
N LYS A 88 5.09 11.15 3.85
CA LYS A 88 4.68 11.94 2.69
C LYS A 88 5.41 11.42 1.46
N CYS A 89 4.64 10.88 0.51
CA CYS A 89 5.15 10.14 -0.65
C CYS A 89 5.15 11.05 -1.87
N MET A 90 6.31 11.58 -2.20
CA MET A 90 6.54 12.37 -3.41
C MET A 90 6.94 11.47 -4.58
N GLN A 91 7.11 12.04 -5.76
CA GLN A 91 7.52 11.28 -6.94
C GLN A 91 8.90 10.63 -6.78
N ASN A 92 9.85 11.36 -6.23
CA ASN A 92 11.26 10.95 -6.16
C ASN A 92 11.77 10.78 -4.73
N ALA A 93 10.94 10.97 -3.72
CA ALA A 93 11.34 10.88 -2.32
C ALA A 93 10.16 10.58 -1.40
N VAL A 94 10.46 9.96 -0.27
CA VAL A 94 9.55 9.86 0.87
C VAL A 94 10.13 10.66 2.02
N PHE A 95 9.33 11.58 2.54
CA PHE A 95 9.63 12.30 3.78
C PHE A 95 8.90 11.60 4.92
N SER A 96 9.51 11.57 6.09
CA SER A 96 8.91 10.92 7.26
C SER A 96 9.03 11.75 8.52
N PHE A 97 8.02 11.61 9.37
CA PHE A 97 8.14 11.84 10.80
C PHE A 97 8.05 10.51 11.52
N VAL A 98 8.92 10.32 12.48
CA VAL A 98 8.85 9.19 13.42
C VAL A 98 8.62 9.79 14.79
N ILE A 99 7.48 9.48 15.40
CA ILE A 99 7.12 9.86 16.75
C ILE A 99 7.31 8.63 17.62
N LYS A 100 8.10 8.76 18.67
CA LYS A 100 8.38 7.68 19.63
C LYS A 100 8.01 8.12 21.03
N THR A 101 7.41 7.26 21.82
CA THR A 101 7.30 7.45 23.26
C THR A 101 8.19 6.49 24.03
N ASN A 102 8.85 7.03 25.07
CA ASN A 102 9.62 6.24 26.03
C ASN A 102 8.77 5.80 27.24
N ASN A 103 7.52 6.24 27.31
CA ASN A 103 6.59 5.85 28.39
C ASN A 103 5.95 4.49 28.07
N PRO A 104 6.24 3.42 28.85
CA PRO A 104 5.75 2.07 28.57
C PRO A 104 4.24 1.88 28.79
N GLN A 105 3.58 2.84 29.44
CA GLN A 105 2.14 2.81 29.71
C GLN A 105 1.32 3.38 28.53
N ILE A 106 1.97 4.06 27.61
CA ILE A 106 1.30 4.66 26.46
C ILE A 106 1.27 3.66 25.30
N ASP A 107 0.12 3.59 24.65
CA ASP A 107 -0.11 2.75 23.47
C ASP A 107 -0.72 3.61 22.35
N PHE A 108 0.08 3.93 21.34
CA PHE A 108 -0.35 4.75 20.20
C PHE A 108 -1.35 4.06 19.25
N VAL A 109 -1.64 2.76 19.48
CA VAL A 109 -2.72 2.08 18.75
C VAL A 109 -4.08 2.36 19.42
N SER A 110 -4.08 2.78 20.69
CA SER A 110 -5.29 3.12 21.43
C SER A 110 -5.71 4.58 21.25
N VAL A 111 -7.01 4.83 21.41
CA VAL A 111 -7.57 6.20 21.41
C VAL A 111 -6.95 7.03 22.55
N ASP A 112 -6.80 6.44 23.73
CA ASP A 112 -6.24 7.11 24.91
C ASP A 112 -4.77 7.48 24.69
N GLY A 113 -3.99 6.62 24.01
CA GLY A 113 -2.60 6.93 23.66
C GLY A 113 -2.48 8.08 22.67
N ILE A 114 -3.36 8.16 21.69
CA ILE A 114 -3.41 9.28 20.74
C ILE A 114 -3.85 10.58 21.43
N HIS A 115 -4.83 10.49 22.34
CA HIS A 115 -5.25 11.65 23.13
C HIS A 115 -4.09 12.15 24.01
N TRP A 116 -3.42 11.24 24.72
CA TRP A 116 -2.25 11.58 25.51
C TRP A 116 -1.15 12.27 24.66
N LEU A 117 -0.87 11.74 23.46
CA LEU A 117 0.11 12.36 22.54
C LEU A 117 -0.27 13.78 22.17
N SER A 118 -1.55 14.07 21.96
CA SER A 118 -1.99 15.43 21.60
C SER A 118 -1.70 16.47 22.67
N GLU A 119 -1.65 16.06 23.95
CA GLU A 119 -1.36 16.90 25.10
C GLU A 119 0.14 16.93 25.43
N ASN A 120 0.91 15.92 25.02
CA ASN A 120 2.31 15.71 25.42
C ASN A 120 3.30 15.70 24.24
N LEU A 121 2.91 16.17 23.07
CA LEU A 121 3.69 16.07 21.83
C LEU A 121 5.11 16.63 21.95
N PHE A 122 5.31 17.67 22.75
CA PHE A 122 6.61 18.34 22.97
C PHE A 122 7.17 18.11 24.38
N SER A 123 6.70 17.08 25.08
CA SER A 123 7.26 16.69 26.38
C SER A 123 8.54 15.86 26.22
N ASP A 124 9.29 15.71 27.31
CA ASP A 124 10.52 14.89 27.34
C ASP A 124 10.24 13.38 27.12
N ASP A 125 8.99 12.95 27.25
CA ASP A 125 8.56 11.56 26.99
C ASP A 125 8.36 11.24 25.49
N VAL A 126 8.39 12.26 24.63
CA VAL A 126 8.15 12.13 23.19
C VAL A 126 9.36 12.58 22.39
N GLU A 127 9.84 11.71 21.53
CA GLU A 127 10.91 12.00 20.58
C GLU A 127 10.31 12.08 19.17
N ILE A 128 10.62 13.15 18.43
CA ILE A 128 10.21 13.35 17.06
C ILE A 128 11.43 13.42 16.17
N THR A 129 11.55 12.51 15.23
CA THR A 129 12.64 12.47 14.26
C THR A 129 12.09 12.69 12.85
N ARG A 130 12.84 13.45 12.04
CA ARG A 130 12.54 13.63 10.61
C ARG A 130 13.45 12.77 9.76
N GLY A 131 12.91 12.25 8.67
CA GLY A 131 13.67 11.49 7.70
C GLY A 131 13.31 11.89 6.27
N LYS A 132 14.24 11.61 5.37
CA LYS A 132 14.04 11.67 3.93
C LYS A 132 14.73 10.47 3.31
N LYS A 133 14.04 9.77 2.43
CA LYS A 133 14.61 8.73 1.58
C LYS A 133 14.34 9.10 0.14
N ASP A 134 15.41 9.26 -0.64
CA ASP A 134 15.27 9.40 -2.08
C ASP A 134 14.85 8.06 -2.68
N LEU A 135 13.84 8.10 -3.53
CA LEU A 135 13.32 6.95 -4.26
C LEU A 135 13.96 6.94 -5.65
N SER A 136 14.57 5.83 -5.99
CA SER A 136 15.00 5.54 -7.36
C SER A 136 13.80 5.06 -8.20
N GLU A 137 14.05 4.36 -9.29
CA GLU A 137 13.07 3.98 -10.31
C GLU A 137 11.85 3.17 -9.80
N ASN A 138 11.91 2.58 -8.58
CA ASN A 138 10.89 1.66 -8.05
C ASN A 138 10.06 2.28 -6.91
N ARG A 139 9.51 3.49 -7.13
CA ARG A 139 8.69 4.19 -6.13
C ARG A 139 7.56 3.31 -5.58
N ASN A 140 6.75 2.74 -6.45
CA ASN A 140 5.56 1.99 -6.03
C ASN A 140 5.92 0.72 -5.26
N GLU A 141 6.98 0.02 -5.62
CA GLU A 141 7.49 -1.12 -4.85
C GLU A 141 7.95 -0.70 -3.45
N SER A 142 8.65 0.43 -3.34
CA SER A 142 9.07 0.98 -2.04
C SER A 142 7.88 1.35 -1.15
N LEU A 143 6.82 1.93 -1.71
CA LEU A 143 5.59 2.23 -0.98
C LEU A 143 4.84 0.95 -0.57
N PHE A 144 4.81 -0.05 -1.44
CA PHE A 144 4.20 -1.34 -1.14
C PHE A 144 4.89 -2.03 0.04
N GLU A 145 6.22 -1.96 0.14
CA GLU A 145 6.96 -2.50 1.29
C GLU A 145 6.58 -1.81 2.60
N ILE A 146 6.33 -0.49 2.60
CA ILE A 146 5.82 0.22 3.79
C ILE A 146 4.42 -0.30 4.17
N ILE A 147 3.54 -0.52 3.19
CA ILE A 147 2.19 -1.05 3.41
C ILE A 147 2.24 -2.48 3.97
N LYS A 148 3.11 -3.33 3.45
CA LYS A 148 3.32 -4.70 3.95
C LYS A 148 3.75 -4.73 5.42
N GLN A 149 4.48 -3.72 5.87
CA GLN A 149 4.92 -3.59 7.26
C GLN A 149 3.84 -3.04 8.20
N GLY A 150 2.64 -2.78 7.70
CA GLY A 150 1.51 -2.29 8.47
C GLY A 150 1.12 -0.83 8.19
N GLY A 151 1.72 -0.22 7.16
CA GLY A 151 1.33 1.10 6.70
C GLY A 151 -0.07 1.12 6.11
N ILE A 152 -0.82 2.19 6.38
CA ILE A 152 -2.17 2.43 5.89
C ILE A 152 -2.14 3.68 5.02
N ILE A 153 -2.69 3.59 3.82
CA ILE A 153 -2.83 4.75 2.93
C ILE A 153 -3.73 5.79 3.60
N SER A 154 -3.26 7.02 3.69
CA SER A 154 -3.95 8.12 4.35
C SER A 154 -4.06 9.37 3.48
N LYS A 155 -4.82 10.36 3.96
CA LYS A 155 -4.89 11.69 3.36
C LYS A 155 -3.80 12.64 3.85
N GLY A 156 -2.96 12.18 4.81
CA GLY A 156 -1.84 12.95 5.35
C GLY A 156 -2.23 14.05 6.34
N GLU A 157 -3.38 13.96 6.98
CA GLU A 157 -3.85 14.97 7.93
C GLU A 157 -2.87 15.12 9.11
N LEU A 158 -2.41 13.99 9.67
CA LEU A 158 -1.47 13.98 10.78
C LEU A 158 -0.10 14.50 10.37
N PHE A 159 0.41 14.09 9.21
CA PHE A 159 1.68 14.59 8.67
C PHE A 159 1.64 16.10 8.51
N THR A 160 0.60 16.62 7.86
CA THR A 160 0.44 18.06 7.60
C THR A 160 0.30 18.86 8.88
N LYS A 161 -0.47 18.36 9.84
CA LYS A 161 -0.62 19.01 11.15
C LYS A 161 0.71 19.07 11.92
N LEU A 162 1.43 17.95 11.98
CA LEU A 162 2.73 17.89 12.65
C LEU A 162 3.75 18.82 11.98
N ASP A 163 3.82 18.79 10.65
CA ASP A 163 4.73 19.64 9.87
C ASP A 163 4.48 21.13 10.14
N SER A 164 3.21 21.53 10.22
CA SER A 164 2.85 22.91 10.55
C SER A 164 3.22 23.32 11.99
N LEU A 165 3.15 22.38 12.95
CA LEU A 165 3.51 22.66 14.36
C LEU A 165 5.02 22.76 14.59
N ILE A 166 5.81 22.02 13.81
CA ILE A 166 7.27 21.98 13.99
C ILE A 166 7.97 23.10 13.21
N ASN A 167 7.35 23.61 12.15
CA ASN A 167 7.93 24.65 11.28
C ASN A 167 7.42 26.08 11.62
N GLN A 168 6.71 26.25 12.73
CA GLN A 168 6.40 27.56 13.32
C GLN A 168 7.61 28.05 14.12
#